data_c58ac979c5df4770cd4bcf8c1d668eee
#
_entry.id   c58ac979c5df4770cd4bcf8c1d668eee
#
_cell.length_a   1.000
_cell.length_b   1.000
_cell.length_c   1.000
_cell.angle_alpha   90.00
_cell.angle_beta   90.00
_cell.angle_gamma   90.00
#
_symmetry.space_group_name_H-M   'P 1'
#
loop_
_entity.id
_entity.type
_entity.pdbx_description
1 polymer ?
#
loop_
_entity_poly.entity_id
_entity_poly.type
_entity_poly.pdbx_seq_one_letter_code
_entity_poly.pdbx_strand_id
1 'polypeptide(L)'
;MFMVLVQVLFNVFIIKKEKVKIKDIIIMLLVIVGFYFLFLNIMKVIMPTEYNELIRVRTRSSTAASDMRNIFKSTNLLIFSFDYLIMLLRMMFPIELLRLGIKYVPYVLYQVIITYFVIKNIKSIKSNGKIKNIALYLYIGFLFASATFEPDFGSWVRHEAVLFPILLILADIKRKDKERKNEKRVSFYNNSSV
;
A
#
# COMPACT_ATOMS: atom_id res chain seq x y z
N MET A 1 -12.56 -0.71 8.30
CA MET A 1 -12.76 0.63 8.89
C MET A 1 -11.53 1.53 8.74
N PHE A 2 -10.31 1.12 9.16
CA PHE A 2 -9.07 1.89 9.03
C PHE A 2 -8.74 2.28 7.57
N MET A 3 -8.86 1.36 6.61
CA MET A 3 -8.67 1.64 5.18
C MET A 3 -9.60 2.74 4.66
N VAL A 4 -10.88 2.70 5.06
CA VAL A 4 -11.86 3.71 4.65
C VAL A 4 -11.49 5.08 5.22
N LEU A 5 -11.05 5.12 6.48
CA LEU A 5 -10.60 6.36 7.10
C LEU A 5 -9.40 6.95 6.37
N VAL A 6 -8.37 6.15 6.11
CA VAL A 6 -7.17 6.58 5.37
C VAL A 6 -7.58 7.09 3.99
N GLN A 7 -8.49 6.40 3.31
CA GLN A 7 -9.01 6.82 2.00
C GLN A 7 -9.76 8.15 2.08
N VAL A 8 -10.63 8.32 3.09
CA VAL A 8 -11.37 9.58 3.29
C VAL A 8 -10.41 10.73 3.55
N LEU A 9 -9.43 10.54 4.42
CA LEU A 9 -8.41 11.53 4.73
C LEU A 9 -7.58 11.91 3.48
N PHE A 10 -7.14 10.93 2.70
CA PHE A 10 -6.46 11.18 1.43
C PHE A 10 -7.35 11.95 0.44
N ASN A 11 -8.61 11.56 0.32
CA ASN A 11 -9.56 12.26 -0.57
C ASN A 11 -9.79 13.71 -0.14
N VAL A 12 -9.98 13.96 1.15
CA VAL A 12 -10.27 15.30 1.67
C VAL A 12 -9.04 16.19 1.63
N PHE A 13 -7.87 15.69 2.03
CA PHE A 13 -6.66 16.51 2.19
C PHE A 13 -5.79 16.59 0.93
N ILE A 14 -5.82 15.58 0.06
CA ILE A 14 -4.90 15.50 -1.08
C ILE A 14 -5.62 15.78 -2.41
N ILE A 15 -6.80 15.22 -2.66
CA ILE A 15 -7.48 15.38 -3.96
C ILE A 15 -8.07 16.78 -4.13
N LYS A 16 -8.60 17.39 -3.06
CA LYS A 16 -9.20 18.74 -3.14
C LYS A 16 -8.18 19.87 -3.28
N LYS A 17 -6.91 19.60 -3.02
CA LYS A 17 -5.87 20.64 -3.09
C LYS A 17 -5.04 20.51 -4.35
N GLU A 18 -4.95 21.60 -5.13
CA GLU A 18 -4.07 21.68 -6.31
C GLU A 18 -2.59 21.49 -5.96
N LYS A 19 -2.18 21.86 -4.74
CA LYS A 19 -0.81 21.68 -4.22
C LYS A 19 -0.84 21.10 -2.81
N VAL A 20 -0.32 19.90 -2.65
CA VAL A 20 -0.09 19.28 -1.33
C VAL A 20 1.14 19.91 -0.70
N LYS A 21 0.98 20.50 0.48
CA LYS A 21 2.09 21.04 1.28
C LYS A 21 2.51 20.01 2.32
N ILE A 22 3.76 20.07 2.77
CA ILE A 22 4.28 19.18 3.83
C ILE A 22 3.39 19.22 5.08
N LYS A 23 2.87 20.40 5.44
CA LYS A 23 1.93 20.54 6.56
C LYS A 23 0.67 19.67 6.42
N ASP A 24 0.16 19.48 5.20
CA ASP A 24 -1.04 18.67 4.97
C ASP A 24 -0.76 17.18 5.20
N ILE A 25 0.44 16.73 4.85
CA ILE A 25 0.94 15.37 5.14
C ILE A 25 1.09 15.18 6.65
N ILE A 26 1.69 16.16 7.35
CA ILE A 26 1.85 16.10 8.81
C ILE A 26 0.50 16.05 9.52
N ILE A 27 -0.46 16.90 9.13
CA ILE A 27 -1.82 16.89 9.69
C ILE A 27 -2.48 15.52 9.47
N MET A 28 -2.35 14.96 8.28
CA MET A 28 -2.91 13.65 7.95
C MET A 28 -2.29 12.55 8.82
N LEU A 29 -0.96 12.55 9.00
CA LEU A 29 -0.27 11.61 9.87
C LEU A 29 -0.72 11.75 11.32
N LEU A 30 -0.84 12.98 11.84
CA LEU A 30 -1.32 13.25 13.20
C LEU A 30 -2.77 12.72 13.40
N VAL A 31 -3.65 12.91 12.41
CA VAL A 31 -5.02 12.38 12.48
C VAL A 31 -5.01 10.85 12.48
N ILE A 32 -4.19 10.21 11.64
CA ILE A 32 -4.06 8.74 11.62
C ILE A 32 -3.56 8.22 12.96
N VAL A 33 -2.51 8.84 13.51
CA VAL A 33 -1.94 8.48 14.81
C VAL A 33 -2.97 8.70 15.92
N GLY A 34 -3.66 9.84 15.94
CA GLY A 34 -4.71 10.14 16.93
C GLY A 34 -5.85 9.12 16.88
N PHE A 35 -6.29 8.73 15.67
CA PHE A 35 -7.33 7.72 15.51
C PHE A 35 -6.86 6.33 15.94
N TYR A 36 -5.59 6.01 15.73
CA TYR A 36 -4.98 4.77 16.19
C TYR A 36 -4.97 4.71 17.73
N PHE A 37 -4.57 5.79 18.40
CA PHE A 37 -4.64 5.88 19.88
C PHE A 37 -6.07 5.78 20.41
N LEU A 38 -7.03 6.44 19.76
CA LEU A 38 -8.44 6.33 20.13
C LEU A 38 -8.90 4.86 20.03
N PHE A 39 -8.53 4.18 18.96
CA PHE A 39 -8.85 2.76 18.75
C PHE A 39 -8.25 1.88 19.84
N LEU A 40 -6.98 2.10 20.22
CA LEU A 40 -6.33 1.36 21.30
C LEU A 40 -7.04 1.57 22.65
N ASN A 41 -7.46 2.81 22.96
CA ASN A 41 -8.22 3.12 24.14
C ASN A 41 -9.58 2.38 24.17
N ILE A 42 -10.29 2.35 23.06
CA ILE A 42 -11.57 1.62 22.93
C ILE A 42 -11.34 0.12 23.17
N MET A 43 -10.23 -0.43 22.64
CA MET A 43 -9.88 -1.84 22.80
C MET A 43 -9.27 -2.16 24.17
N LYS A 44 -9.12 -1.16 25.06
CA LYS A 44 -8.48 -1.29 26.39
C LYS A 44 -7.06 -1.87 26.33
N VAL A 45 -6.34 -1.60 25.27
CA VAL A 45 -4.95 -2.02 25.11
C VAL A 45 -4.05 -0.86 25.48
N ILE A 46 -3.14 -1.09 26.42
CA ILE A 46 -2.31 -0.04 27.01
C ILE A 46 -1.18 0.38 26.05
N MET A 47 -0.64 -0.56 25.26
CA MET A 47 0.50 -0.32 24.37
C MET A 47 0.26 -0.87 22.95
N PRO A 48 0.60 -0.10 21.90
CA PRO A 48 0.49 -0.55 20.51
C PRO A 48 1.24 -1.84 20.20
N THR A 49 2.41 -2.02 20.83
CA THR A 49 3.27 -3.20 20.67
C THR A 49 2.60 -4.47 21.19
N GLU A 50 1.95 -4.41 22.34
CA GLU A 50 1.23 -5.55 22.91
C GLU A 50 0.04 -5.97 22.04
N TYR A 51 -0.68 -5.00 21.50
CA TYR A 51 -1.79 -5.26 20.60
C TYR A 51 -1.34 -5.95 19.30
N ASN A 52 -0.27 -5.44 18.68
CA ASN A 52 0.29 -6.04 17.46
C ASN A 52 0.81 -7.45 17.71
N GLU A 53 1.52 -7.66 18.80
CA GLU A 53 2.07 -8.98 19.14
C GLU A 53 0.92 -9.96 19.44
N LEU A 54 -0.12 -9.53 20.14
CA LEU A 54 -1.29 -10.35 20.45
C LEU A 54 -2.06 -10.76 19.18
N ILE A 55 -2.27 -9.84 18.24
CA ILE A 55 -2.91 -10.16 16.95
C ILE A 55 -2.03 -11.11 16.15
N ARG A 56 -0.74 -10.81 16.00
CA ARG A 56 0.19 -11.66 15.24
C ARG A 56 0.31 -13.05 15.81
N VAL A 57 0.36 -13.20 17.14
CA VAL A 57 0.37 -14.51 17.78
C VAL A 57 -0.93 -15.28 17.53
N ARG A 58 -2.08 -14.61 17.58
CA ARG A 58 -3.39 -15.26 17.35
C ARG A 58 -3.62 -15.65 15.90
N THR A 59 -3.10 -14.89 14.94
CA THR A 59 -3.32 -15.11 13.50
C THR A 59 -2.21 -15.92 12.86
N ARG A 60 -1.11 -16.15 13.58
CA ARG A 60 0.06 -16.87 13.07
C ARG A 60 -0.24 -18.34 12.81
N SER A 61 0.09 -18.80 11.60
CA SER A 61 0.17 -20.24 11.32
C SER A 61 1.40 -20.84 12.00
N SER A 62 1.21 -21.95 12.70
CA SER A 62 2.32 -22.71 13.32
C SER A 62 3.38 -23.22 12.31
N THR A 63 3.01 -23.26 11.03
CA THR A 63 3.85 -23.73 9.92
C THR A 63 4.47 -22.59 9.10
N ALA A 64 4.24 -21.33 9.47
CA ALA A 64 4.73 -20.18 8.70
C ALA A 64 6.25 -20.06 8.81
N ALA A 65 6.97 -20.35 7.71
CA ALA A 65 8.42 -20.16 7.62
C ALA A 65 8.84 -18.69 7.41
N SER A 66 7.89 -17.83 7.02
CA SER A 66 8.12 -16.43 6.61
C SER A 66 7.52 -15.42 7.60
N ASP A 67 7.91 -15.54 8.86
CA ASP A 67 7.39 -14.72 9.96
C ASP A 67 7.82 -13.25 9.87
N MET A 68 6.88 -12.31 10.04
CA MET A 68 7.12 -10.86 10.08
C MET A 68 7.09 -10.37 11.54
N ARG A 69 8.19 -10.54 12.28
CA ARG A 69 8.29 -10.05 13.65
C ARG A 69 8.78 -8.60 13.71
N ASN A 70 8.41 -7.91 14.79
CA ASN A 70 9.05 -6.67 15.16
C ASN A 70 10.54 -6.91 15.39
N ILE A 71 11.38 -5.99 14.89
CA ILE A 71 12.83 -6.07 15.05
C ILE A 71 13.22 -5.64 16.47
N PHE A 72 12.54 -4.61 16.97
CA PHE A 72 12.81 -4.07 18.30
C PHE A 72 11.71 -4.49 19.27
N LYS A 73 12.10 -5.16 20.35
CA LYS A 73 11.22 -5.48 21.46
C LYS A 73 11.16 -4.30 22.43
N SER A 74 10.31 -3.33 22.17
CA SER A 74 10.16 -2.16 23.03
C SER A 74 8.73 -1.70 23.13
N THR A 75 8.35 -1.25 24.32
CA THR A 75 7.07 -0.59 24.60
C THR A 75 7.08 0.90 24.24
N ASN A 76 8.23 1.46 23.83
CA ASN A 76 8.37 2.85 23.48
C ASN A 76 7.70 3.15 22.12
N LEU A 77 6.84 4.17 22.11
CA LEU A 77 6.11 4.60 20.91
C LEU A 77 7.02 4.99 19.74
N LEU A 78 8.16 5.62 20.02
CA LEU A 78 9.11 6.00 18.97
C LEU A 78 9.71 4.76 18.31
N ILE A 79 10.13 3.80 19.11
CA ILE A 79 10.69 2.54 18.61
C ILE A 79 9.63 1.75 17.85
N PHE A 80 8.38 1.72 18.33
CA PHE A 80 7.27 1.13 17.60
C PHE A 80 7.05 1.79 16.24
N SER A 81 7.14 3.11 16.16
CA SER A 81 7.00 3.84 14.90
C SER A 81 8.09 3.46 13.89
N PHE A 82 9.33 3.25 14.36
CA PHE A 82 10.42 2.73 13.53
C PHE A 82 10.15 1.30 13.04
N ASP A 83 9.73 0.42 13.93
CA ASP A 83 9.36 -0.96 13.56
C ASP A 83 8.25 -0.98 12.52
N TYR A 84 7.25 -0.12 12.68
CA TYR A 84 6.16 0.01 11.73
C TYR A 84 6.63 0.47 10.34
N LEU A 85 7.54 1.44 10.27
CA LEU A 85 8.14 1.87 9.02
C LEU A 85 8.99 0.76 8.37
N ILE A 86 9.75 0.04 9.18
CA ILE A 86 10.53 -1.11 8.70
C ILE A 86 9.59 -2.19 8.17
N MET A 87 8.47 -2.44 8.85
CA MET A 87 7.47 -3.40 8.39
C MET A 87 6.89 -3.02 7.02
N LEU A 88 6.55 -1.75 6.81
CA LEU A 88 6.11 -1.25 5.51
C LEU A 88 7.17 -1.49 4.42
N LEU A 89 8.43 -1.20 4.72
CA LEU A 89 9.53 -1.44 3.78
C LEU A 89 9.71 -2.93 3.47
N ARG A 90 9.62 -3.81 4.47
CA ARG A 90 9.70 -5.27 4.28
C ARG A 90 8.56 -5.78 3.40
N MET A 91 7.35 -5.27 3.58
CA MET A 91 6.20 -5.62 2.73
C MET A 91 6.37 -5.13 1.29
N MET A 92 6.93 -3.94 1.09
CA MET A 92 7.21 -3.39 -0.24
C MET A 92 8.41 -4.05 -0.93
N PHE A 93 9.42 -4.44 -0.16
CA PHE A 93 10.68 -5.04 -0.61
C PHE A 93 11.02 -6.29 0.22
N PRO A 94 10.35 -7.42 0.00
CA PRO A 94 10.52 -8.62 0.81
C PRO A 94 11.81 -9.39 0.46
N ILE A 95 12.95 -8.68 0.39
CA ILE A 95 14.26 -9.23 -0.01
C ILE A 95 14.71 -10.33 0.96
N GLU A 96 14.32 -10.24 2.23
CA GLU A 96 14.65 -11.24 3.25
C GLU A 96 14.13 -12.66 2.91
N LEU A 97 13.07 -12.75 2.08
CA LEU A 97 12.56 -14.05 1.63
C LEU A 97 13.55 -14.81 0.75
N LEU A 98 14.48 -14.11 0.08
CA LEU A 98 15.52 -14.76 -0.70
C LEU A 98 16.42 -15.67 0.14
N ARG A 99 16.55 -15.38 1.45
CA ARG A 99 17.29 -16.24 2.40
C ARG A 99 16.60 -17.56 2.67
N LEU A 100 15.26 -17.64 2.43
CA LEU A 100 14.49 -18.87 2.63
C LEU A 100 14.51 -19.79 1.39
N GLY A 101 15.11 -19.35 0.29
CA GLY A 101 15.35 -20.15 -0.90
C GLY A 101 14.80 -19.56 -2.20
N ILE A 102 15.27 -20.15 -3.32
CA ILE A 102 14.98 -19.69 -4.68
C ILE A 102 13.48 -19.69 -5.04
N LYS A 103 12.68 -20.51 -4.38
CA LYS A 103 11.22 -20.60 -4.59
C LYS A 103 10.48 -19.30 -4.30
N TYR A 104 11.09 -18.38 -3.54
CA TYR A 104 10.51 -17.08 -3.21
C TYR A 104 10.87 -15.98 -4.20
N VAL A 105 11.79 -16.22 -5.13
CA VAL A 105 12.23 -15.22 -6.13
C VAL A 105 11.06 -14.68 -6.97
N PRO A 106 10.13 -15.51 -7.49
CA PRO A 106 8.99 -14.98 -8.27
C PRO A 106 8.13 -13.99 -7.48
N TYR A 107 7.93 -14.28 -6.19
CA TYR A 107 7.16 -13.40 -5.31
C TYR A 107 7.89 -12.07 -5.03
N VAL A 108 9.20 -12.13 -4.76
CA VAL A 108 10.00 -10.90 -4.56
C VAL A 108 9.98 -10.02 -5.80
N LEU A 109 10.13 -10.61 -6.99
CA LEU A 109 10.03 -9.87 -8.26
C LEU A 109 8.64 -9.27 -8.46
N TYR A 110 7.58 -10.03 -8.20
CA TYR A 110 6.21 -9.54 -8.24
C TYR A 110 6.02 -8.32 -7.34
N GLN A 111 6.48 -8.39 -6.08
CA GLN A 111 6.33 -7.31 -5.12
C GLN A 111 7.14 -6.06 -5.50
N VAL A 112 8.34 -6.23 -6.04
CA VAL A 112 9.15 -5.12 -6.56
C VAL A 112 8.46 -4.43 -7.74
N ILE A 113 7.83 -5.18 -8.64
CA ILE A 113 7.06 -4.64 -9.76
C ILE A 113 5.86 -3.83 -9.25
N ILE A 114 5.10 -4.35 -8.29
CA ILE A 114 3.98 -3.62 -7.67
C ILE A 114 4.47 -2.33 -7.03
N THR A 115 5.52 -2.42 -6.22
CA THR A 115 6.13 -1.25 -5.56
C THR A 115 6.57 -0.20 -6.58
N TYR A 116 7.16 -0.62 -7.70
CA TYR A 116 7.51 0.28 -8.80
C TYR A 116 6.27 1.03 -9.34
N PHE A 117 5.16 0.32 -9.60
CA PHE A 117 3.94 0.95 -10.08
C PHE A 117 3.34 1.90 -9.05
N VAL A 118 3.36 1.54 -7.76
CA VAL A 118 2.90 2.41 -6.68
C VAL A 118 3.71 3.71 -6.64
N ILE A 119 5.04 3.62 -6.61
CA ILE A 119 5.93 4.79 -6.60
C ILE A 119 5.74 5.66 -7.85
N LYS A 120 5.62 5.04 -9.03
CA LYS A 120 5.33 5.75 -10.28
C LYS A 120 4.02 6.53 -10.21
N ASN A 121 2.96 5.92 -9.67
CA ASN A 121 1.66 6.57 -9.55
C ASN A 121 1.65 7.67 -8.49
N ILE A 122 2.42 7.54 -7.40
CA ILE A 122 2.62 8.62 -6.42
C ILE A 122 3.26 9.83 -7.09
N LYS A 123 4.32 9.63 -7.89
CA LYS A 123 5.00 10.72 -8.61
C LYS A 123 4.08 11.40 -9.63
N SER A 124 3.15 10.67 -10.21
CA SER A 124 2.23 11.14 -11.26
C SER A 124 0.84 11.50 -10.73
N ILE A 125 0.65 11.66 -9.43
CA ILE A 125 -0.65 11.81 -8.78
C ILE A 125 -1.49 12.96 -9.34
N LYS A 126 -0.84 14.05 -9.78
CA LYS A 126 -1.50 15.22 -10.36
C LYS A 126 -1.97 15.01 -11.79
N SER A 127 -1.30 14.14 -12.54
CA SER A 127 -1.62 13.81 -13.94
C SER A 127 -2.44 12.54 -14.09
N ASN A 128 -2.59 11.77 -13.01
CA ASN A 128 -3.42 10.57 -13.00
C ASN A 128 -4.91 10.92 -13.06
N GLY A 129 -5.69 10.09 -13.73
CA GLY A 129 -7.15 10.17 -13.68
C GLY A 129 -7.71 9.82 -12.30
N LYS A 130 -8.94 10.26 -12.00
CA LYS A 130 -9.60 10.06 -10.69
C LYS A 130 -9.61 8.59 -10.24
N ILE A 131 -9.95 7.66 -11.14
CA ILE A 131 -10.03 6.21 -10.84
C ILE A 131 -8.67 5.68 -10.40
N LYS A 132 -7.59 6.09 -11.07
CA LYS A 132 -6.23 5.66 -10.77
C LYS A 132 -5.75 6.18 -9.40
N ASN A 133 -6.11 7.41 -9.07
CA ASN A 133 -5.81 7.97 -7.76
C ASN A 133 -6.60 7.25 -6.65
N ILE A 134 -7.88 6.91 -6.87
CA ILE A 134 -8.66 6.12 -5.92
C ILE A 134 -8.00 4.74 -5.71
N ALA A 135 -7.61 4.06 -6.80
CA ALA A 135 -6.91 2.78 -6.72
C ALA A 135 -5.61 2.88 -5.92
N LEU A 136 -4.82 3.95 -6.16
CA LEU A 136 -3.58 4.20 -5.42
C LEU A 136 -3.83 4.37 -3.92
N TYR A 137 -4.83 5.16 -3.55
CA TYR A 137 -5.15 5.39 -2.14
C TYR A 137 -5.69 4.14 -1.44
N LEU A 138 -6.51 3.34 -2.13
CA LEU A 138 -6.97 2.06 -1.61
C LEU A 138 -5.80 1.13 -1.32
N TYR A 139 -4.85 1.02 -2.25
CA TYR A 139 -3.67 0.18 -2.06
C TYR A 139 -2.79 0.68 -0.91
N ILE A 140 -2.50 1.99 -0.87
CA ILE A 140 -1.72 2.58 0.23
C ILE A 140 -2.41 2.36 1.57
N GLY A 141 -3.73 2.61 1.66
CA GLY A 141 -4.49 2.38 2.89
C GLY A 141 -4.47 0.92 3.33
N PHE A 142 -4.54 -0.01 2.37
CA PHE A 142 -4.41 -1.44 2.64
C PHE A 142 -3.01 -1.79 3.15
N LEU A 143 -1.94 -1.29 2.51
CA LEU A 143 -0.56 -1.53 2.93
C LEU A 143 -0.33 -1.05 4.37
N PHE A 144 -0.79 0.16 4.70
CA PHE A 144 -0.70 0.69 6.07
C PHE A 144 -1.49 -0.14 7.08
N ALA A 145 -2.71 -0.55 6.75
CA ALA A 145 -3.51 -1.41 7.62
C ALA A 145 -2.80 -2.75 7.85
N SER A 146 -2.33 -3.38 6.77
CA SER A 146 -1.69 -4.70 6.83
C SER A 146 -0.39 -4.70 7.62
N ALA A 147 0.42 -3.64 7.55
CA ALA A 147 1.64 -3.52 8.35
C ALA A 147 1.37 -3.61 9.87
N THR A 148 0.13 -3.35 10.30
CA THR A 148 -0.27 -3.44 11.69
C THR A 148 -0.53 -4.88 12.17
N PHE A 149 -1.10 -5.74 11.31
CA PHE A 149 -1.62 -7.03 11.76
C PHE A 149 -1.15 -8.25 10.97
N GLU A 150 -0.43 -8.08 9.83
CA GLU A 150 0.03 -9.23 9.07
C GLU A 150 1.11 -10.00 9.85
N PRO A 151 0.89 -11.31 10.11
CA PRO A 151 1.82 -12.12 10.89
C PRO A 151 2.99 -12.64 10.05
N ASP A 152 2.79 -12.85 8.75
CA ASP A 152 3.75 -13.47 7.85
C ASP A 152 3.53 -13.06 6.39
N PHE A 153 4.54 -13.28 5.54
CA PHE A 153 4.47 -12.95 4.12
C PHE A 153 3.45 -13.81 3.35
N GLY A 154 3.18 -15.03 3.78
CA GLY A 154 2.18 -15.87 3.14
C GLY A 154 0.76 -15.34 3.32
N SER A 155 0.47 -14.82 4.51
CA SER A 155 -0.78 -14.11 4.81
C SER A 155 -0.89 -12.82 3.99
N TRP A 156 0.19 -12.03 3.96
CA TRP A 156 0.27 -10.82 3.15
C TRP A 156 -0.06 -11.07 1.67
N VAL A 157 0.56 -12.07 1.04
CA VAL A 157 0.31 -12.42 -0.38
C VAL A 157 -1.16 -12.75 -0.61
N ARG A 158 -1.77 -13.54 0.28
CA ARG A 158 -3.19 -13.92 0.14
C ARG A 158 -4.12 -12.72 0.22
N HIS A 159 -3.86 -11.82 1.15
CA HIS A 159 -4.67 -10.62 1.30
C HIS A 159 -4.43 -9.63 0.16
N GLU A 160 -3.19 -9.46 -0.30
CA GLU A 160 -2.87 -8.63 -1.44
C GLU A 160 -3.49 -9.15 -2.76
N ALA A 161 -3.62 -10.46 -2.92
CA ALA A 161 -4.26 -11.04 -4.09
C ALA A 161 -5.72 -10.57 -4.29
N VAL A 162 -6.43 -10.25 -3.21
CA VAL A 162 -7.78 -9.66 -3.28
C VAL A 162 -7.77 -8.29 -3.96
N LEU A 163 -6.64 -7.58 -3.89
CA LEU A 163 -6.47 -6.25 -4.52
C LEU A 163 -5.98 -6.32 -5.97
N PHE A 164 -5.89 -7.52 -6.56
CA PHE A 164 -5.40 -7.67 -7.93
C PHE A 164 -6.10 -6.75 -8.95
N PRO A 165 -7.44 -6.54 -8.92
CA PRO A 165 -8.09 -5.59 -9.81
C PRO A 165 -7.59 -4.14 -9.63
N ILE A 166 -7.28 -3.74 -8.40
CA ILE A 166 -6.73 -2.43 -8.07
C ILE A 166 -5.31 -2.31 -8.62
N LEU A 167 -4.51 -3.35 -8.48
CA LEU A 167 -3.14 -3.40 -9.01
C LEU A 167 -3.11 -3.31 -10.54
N LEU A 168 -4.06 -3.93 -11.23
CA LEU A 168 -4.20 -3.79 -12.69
C LEU A 168 -4.49 -2.34 -13.12
N ILE A 169 -5.31 -1.62 -12.35
CA ILE A 169 -5.57 -0.19 -12.61
C ILE A 169 -4.29 0.63 -12.42
N LEU A 170 -3.49 0.31 -11.40
CA LEU A 170 -2.22 0.98 -11.13
C LEU A 170 -1.15 0.67 -12.18
N ALA A 171 -1.11 -0.56 -12.68
CA ALA A 171 -0.18 -0.99 -13.71
C ALA A 171 -0.41 -0.27 -15.05
N ASP A 172 -1.64 0.22 -15.31
CA ASP A 172 -2.04 0.93 -16.53
C ASP A 172 -1.41 0.31 -17.79
N ILE A 173 -1.76 -0.93 -18.05
CA ILE A 173 -1.33 -1.60 -19.28
C ILE A 173 -2.00 -0.83 -20.41
N LYS A 174 -1.21 0.00 -21.08
CA LYS A 174 -1.59 0.98 -22.09
C LYS A 174 -2.45 0.37 -23.20
N ARG A 175 -3.74 0.29 -22.97
CA ARG A 175 -4.74 0.03 -24.01
C ARG A 175 -4.97 1.29 -24.86
N LYS A 176 -4.77 2.46 -24.27
CA LYS A 176 -5.07 3.78 -24.89
C LYS A 176 -4.13 4.20 -26.04
N ASP A 177 -2.89 3.77 -26.07
CA ASP A 177 -1.98 4.18 -27.13
C ASP A 177 -2.27 3.45 -28.47
N LYS A 178 -2.88 2.25 -28.41
CA LYS A 178 -3.32 1.56 -29.63
C LYS A 178 -4.58 2.21 -30.23
N GLU A 179 -5.51 2.64 -29.40
CA GLU A 179 -6.74 3.30 -29.86
C GLU A 179 -6.41 4.67 -30.48
N ARG A 180 -5.60 5.51 -29.83
CA ARG A 180 -5.14 6.79 -30.42
C ARG A 180 -4.33 6.64 -31.71
N LYS A 181 -3.49 5.60 -31.81
CA LYS A 181 -2.77 5.33 -33.07
C LYS A 181 -3.70 4.85 -34.18
N ASN A 182 -4.71 4.09 -33.86
CA ASN A 182 -5.72 3.66 -34.82
C ASN A 182 -6.63 4.81 -35.25
N GLU A 183 -7.08 5.68 -34.34
CA GLU A 183 -7.86 6.87 -34.68
C GLU A 183 -7.08 7.83 -35.58
N LYS A 184 -5.80 8.07 -35.30
CA LYS A 184 -4.93 8.88 -36.17
C LYS A 184 -4.72 8.24 -37.55
N ARG A 185 -4.61 6.91 -37.64
CA ARG A 185 -4.50 6.22 -38.93
C ARG A 185 -5.78 6.33 -39.75
N VAL A 186 -6.93 6.11 -39.11
CA VAL A 186 -8.24 6.22 -39.78
C VAL A 186 -8.50 7.65 -40.26
N SER A 187 -8.17 8.67 -39.47
CA SER A 187 -8.31 10.08 -39.90
C SER A 187 -7.38 10.44 -41.06
N PHE A 188 -6.21 9.84 -41.14
CA PHE A 188 -5.27 10.08 -42.25
C PHE A 188 -5.76 9.47 -43.56
N TYR A 189 -6.39 8.29 -43.53
CA TYR A 189 -6.98 7.65 -44.71
C TYR A 189 -8.19 8.38 -45.23
N ASN A 190 -9.05 8.96 -44.34
CA ASN A 190 -10.22 9.69 -44.76
C ASN A 190 -9.92 11.07 -45.36
N ASN A 191 -8.76 11.68 -45.01
CA ASN A 191 -8.34 12.97 -45.61
C ASN A 191 -7.53 12.82 -46.90
N SER A 192 -7.13 11.63 -47.27
CA SER A 192 -6.39 11.38 -48.52
C SER A 192 -7.26 10.85 -49.68
N SER A 193 -8.57 10.77 -49.45
CA SER A 193 -9.58 10.31 -50.43
C SER A 193 -10.51 11.43 -50.91
N VAL A 194 -10.11 12.70 -50.73
CA VAL A 194 -10.71 13.89 -51.30
C VAL A 194 -9.69 14.57 -52.22
#